data_ffeb41b4e8502e71623f75a3f86d2de4
#
_entry.id   ffeb41b4e8502e71623f75a3f86d2de4
#
_cell.length_a   1.000
_cell.length_b   1.000
_cell.length_c   1.000
_cell.angle_alpha   90.00
_cell.angle_beta   90.00
_cell.angle_gamma   90.00
#
_symmetry.space_group_name_H-M   'P 1'
#
loop_
_entity.id
_entity.type
_entity.pdbx_description
1 polymer ?
#
loop_
_entity_poly.entity_id
_entity_poly.type
_entity_poly.pdbx_seq_one_letter_code
_entity_poly.pdbx_strand_id
1 'polypeptide(L)'
;VETPEGPNIGLINSLATYARINEYGFVEAPYRKVDKSDPQNPVVTDDVVYLTADEEDNYTVAQANEPLDEEGHFIHTNVSGRYREETSEFRKSRIDLMDVSPKMVFSVATSMIPFLENDDANRALMGSNMQRQAVPLLKTEVPVVGTGMEAKAARDSGVCIIAHHAGTVEYSTSKETVSYTHL
;
A
#
# COMPACT_ATOMS: atom_id res chain seq x y z
N VAL A 1 -6.60 -0.50 -9.71
CA VAL A 1 -8.07 -0.52 -9.64
C VAL A 1 -8.65 0.88 -9.67
N GLU A 2 -8.09 1.83 -8.91
CA GLU A 2 -8.55 3.23 -8.89
C GLU A 2 -8.08 3.99 -10.13
N THR A 3 -8.93 4.07 -11.15
CA THR A 3 -8.70 4.79 -12.40
C THR A 3 -10.04 5.31 -12.95
N PRO A 4 -10.09 6.39 -13.75
CA PRO A 4 -11.32 6.86 -14.36
C PRO A 4 -11.94 5.81 -15.27
N GLU A 5 -13.26 5.83 -15.39
CA GLU A 5 -13.99 5.11 -16.43
C GLU A 5 -13.98 5.95 -17.73
N GLY A 6 -13.87 5.28 -18.88
CA GLY A 6 -13.92 5.93 -20.18
C GLY A 6 -12.55 6.04 -20.87
N PRO A 7 -12.34 7.06 -21.75
CA PRO A 7 -11.15 7.13 -22.61
C PRO A 7 -9.82 7.19 -21.87
N ASN A 8 -9.82 7.71 -20.65
CA ASN A 8 -8.62 7.87 -19.82
C ASN A 8 -8.36 6.69 -18.87
N ILE A 9 -9.05 5.57 -19.07
CA ILE A 9 -8.86 4.37 -18.23
C ILE A 9 -7.41 3.87 -18.31
N GLY A 10 -6.80 3.65 -17.15
CA GLY A 10 -5.40 3.22 -17.05
C GLY A 10 -4.35 4.30 -17.29
N LEU A 11 -4.74 5.47 -17.81
CA LEU A 11 -3.81 6.59 -18.04
C LEU A 11 -3.67 7.52 -16.83
N ILE A 12 -4.72 7.63 -16.02
CA ILE A 12 -4.73 8.40 -14.78
C ILE A 12 -4.85 7.40 -13.63
N ASN A 13 -3.84 7.36 -12.79
CA ASN A 13 -3.75 6.43 -11.68
C ASN A 13 -3.53 7.16 -10.36
N SER A 14 -3.84 6.47 -9.26
CA SER A 14 -3.58 6.95 -7.90
C SER A 14 -2.36 6.25 -7.31
N LEU A 15 -1.66 6.94 -6.40
CA LEU A 15 -0.51 6.37 -5.69
C LEU A 15 -0.94 5.15 -4.87
N ALA A 16 -0.18 4.07 -4.94
CA ALA A 16 -0.41 2.87 -4.12
C ALA A 16 -0.06 3.12 -2.65
N THR A 17 -0.64 2.33 -1.75
CA THR A 17 -0.50 2.52 -0.30
C THR A 17 0.94 2.43 0.21
N TYR A 18 1.78 1.62 -0.40
CA TYR A 18 3.19 1.43 -0.01
C TYR A 18 4.16 2.32 -0.79
N ALA A 19 3.70 2.93 -1.88
CA ALA A 19 4.53 3.78 -2.71
C ALA A 19 4.78 5.14 -2.04
N ARG A 20 5.92 5.72 -2.35
CA ARG A 20 6.29 7.08 -1.94
C ARG A 20 6.89 7.84 -3.12
N ILE A 21 6.98 9.15 -2.97
CA ILE A 21 7.63 10.02 -3.95
C ILE A 21 8.99 10.41 -3.37
N ASN A 22 10.05 10.24 -4.16
CA ASN A 22 11.40 10.62 -3.77
C ASN A 22 11.64 12.14 -3.91
N GLU A 23 12.83 12.60 -3.52
CA GLU A 23 13.23 14.00 -3.60
C GLU A 23 13.27 14.57 -5.04
N TYR A 24 13.37 13.72 -6.06
CA TYR A 24 13.36 14.08 -7.47
C TYR A 24 11.96 14.05 -8.09
N GLY A 25 10.93 13.63 -7.35
CA GLY A 25 9.56 13.53 -7.82
C GLY A 25 9.19 12.19 -8.48
N PHE A 26 10.07 11.19 -8.45
CA PHE A 26 9.77 9.85 -8.95
C PHE A 26 9.08 8.99 -7.90
N VAL A 27 8.22 8.09 -8.37
CA VAL A 27 7.56 7.11 -7.51
C VAL A 27 8.51 5.96 -7.20
N GLU A 28 8.61 5.61 -5.93
CA GLU A 28 9.37 4.48 -5.43
C GLU A 28 8.46 3.49 -4.72
N ALA A 29 8.80 2.22 -4.78
CA ALA A 29 8.12 1.15 -4.06
C ALA A 29 9.12 0.38 -3.18
N PRO A 30 8.66 -0.18 -2.05
CA PRO A 30 9.52 -0.95 -1.14
C PRO A 30 9.65 -2.40 -1.60
N TYR A 31 10.86 -2.95 -1.48
CA TYR A 31 11.16 -4.36 -1.73
C TYR A 31 12.04 -4.91 -0.62
N ARG A 32 11.83 -6.17 -0.26
CA ARG A 32 12.70 -6.90 0.67
C ARG A 32 13.89 -7.46 -0.10
N LYS A 33 15.10 -7.30 0.44
CA LYS A 33 16.31 -7.83 -0.17
C LYS A 33 16.42 -9.34 0.05
N VAL A 34 16.94 -10.04 -0.93
CA VAL A 34 17.28 -11.46 -0.84
C VAL A 34 18.79 -11.60 -0.72
N ASP A 35 19.24 -12.21 0.37
CA ASP A 35 20.65 -12.56 0.56
C ASP A 35 20.99 -13.84 -0.22
N LYS A 36 21.98 -13.74 -1.09
CA LYS A 36 22.48 -14.81 -1.95
C LYS A 36 23.85 -15.33 -1.50
N SER A 37 24.19 -15.19 -0.23
CA SER A 37 25.44 -15.74 0.29
C SER A 37 25.57 -17.24 0.04
N ASP A 38 24.45 -17.97 0.09
CA ASP A 38 24.29 -19.30 -0.44
C ASP A 38 23.36 -19.28 -1.68
N PRO A 39 23.91 -19.39 -2.91
CA PRO A 39 23.10 -19.36 -4.13
C PRO A 39 22.10 -20.51 -4.25
N GLN A 40 22.31 -21.61 -3.54
CA GLN A 40 21.38 -22.74 -3.54
C GLN A 40 20.22 -22.55 -2.57
N ASN A 41 20.41 -21.71 -1.55
CA ASN A 41 19.41 -21.49 -0.53
C ASN A 41 19.32 -19.99 -0.11
N PRO A 42 18.89 -19.12 -1.03
CA PRO A 42 18.78 -17.68 -0.75
C PRO A 42 17.76 -17.40 0.35
N VAL A 43 18.03 -16.38 1.17
CA VAL A 43 17.22 -15.97 2.32
C VAL A 43 16.61 -14.60 2.07
N VAL A 44 15.31 -14.47 2.28
CA VAL A 44 14.61 -13.18 2.26
C VAL A 44 14.88 -12.47 3.58
N THR A 45 15.50 -11.29 3.51
CA THR A 45 15.83 -10.49 4.68
C THR A 45 14.70 -9.52 5.04
N ASP A 46 14.77 -8.94 6.23
CA ASP A 46 13.86 -7.85 6.65
C ASP A 46 14.35 -6.47 6.19
N ASP A 47 15.49 -6.41 5.51
CA ASP A 47 16.00 -5.18 4.92
C ASP A 47 15.14 -4.75 3.75
N VAL A 48 14.57 -3.54 3.85
CA VAL A 48 13.72 -2.95 2.82
C VAL A 48 14.48 -1.88 2.07
N VAL A 49 14.46 -1.96 0.75
CA VAL A 49 14.98 -0.95 -0.16
C VAL A 49 13.83 -0.35 -0.97
N TYR A 50 13.90 0.97 -1.18
CA TYR A 50 12.97 1.66 -2.07
C TYR A 50 13.63 1.86 -3.42
N LEU A 51 12.97 1.43 -4.47
CA LEU A 51 13.46 1.50 -5.85
C LEU A 51 12.43 2.18 -6.74
N THR A 52 12.94 2.93 -7.72
CA THR A 52 12.16 3.44 -8.85
C THR A 52 11.94 2.33 -9.88
N ALA A 53 11.03 2.54 -10.83
CA ALA A 53 10.70 1.52 -11.83
C ALA A 53 11.89 1.14 -12.72
N ASP A 54 12.72 2.09 -13.10
CA ASP A 54 13.93 1.87 -13.91
C ASP A 54 15.02 1.11 -13.14
N GLU A 55 15.11 1.30 -11.85
CA GLU A 55 16.01 0.52 -10.99
C GLU A 55 15.48 -0.90 -10.79
N GLU A 56 14.17 -1.06 -10.56
CA GLU A 56 13.51 -2.35 -10.37
C GLU A 56 13.66 -3.25 -11.61
N ASP A 57 13.64 -2.70 -12.80
CA ASP A 57 13.81 -3.43 -14.07
C ASP A 57 15.12 -4.23 -14.15
N ASN A 58 16.12 -3.91 -13.34
CA ASN A 58 17.38 -4.64 -13.29
C ASN A 58 17.35 -5.88 -12.40
N TYR A 59 16.29 -6.07 -11.63
CA TYR A 59 16.17 -7.13 -10.63
C TYR A 59 15.05 -8.11 -10.96
N THR A 60 15.21 -9.36 -10.51
CA THR A 60 14.14 -10.35 -10.52
C THR A 60 13.43 -10.30 -9.18
N VAL A 61 12.14 -10.01 -9.20
CA VAL A 61 11.32 -9.77 -7.99
C VAL A 61 10.33 -10.91 -7.79
N ALA A 62 10.38 -11.55 -6.61
CA ALA A 62 9.42 -12.57 -6.23
C ALA A 62 8.11 -11.95 -5.73
N GLN A 63 7.00 -12.66 -5.90
CA GLN A 63 5.71 -12.25 -5.36
C GLN A 63 5.69 -12.35 -3.83
N ALA A 64 4.95 -11.45 -3.18
CA ALA A 64 4.88 -11.39 -1.72
C ALA A 64 4.18 -12.58 -1.06
N ASN A 65 3.38 -13.33 -1.80
CA ASN A 65 2.64 -14.50 -1.32
C ASN A 65 3.39 -15.83 -1.50
N GLU A 66 4.62 -15.81 -1.99
CA GLU A 66 5.45 -17.03 -2.03
C GLU A 66 5.72 -17.54 -0.61
N PRO A 67 5.52 -18.83 -0.35
CA PRO A 67 5.73 -19.41 0.95
C PRO A 67 7.22 -19.44 1.32
N LEU A 68 7.52 -18.95 2.50
CA LEU A 68 8.85 -18.99 3.12
C LEU A 68 8.81 -19.91 4.33
N ASP A 69 9.96 -20.48 4.69
CA ASP A 69 10.13 -21.19 5.95
C ASP A 69 10.35 -20.22 7.12
N GLU A 70 10.53 -20.74 8.33
CA GLU A 70 10.75 -19.95 9.54
C GLU A 70 12.06 -19.14 9.51
N GLU A 71 13.01 -19.55 8.68
CA GLU A 71 14.32 -18.91 8.51
C GLU A 71 14.34 -17.91 7.32
N GLY A 72 13.24 -17.83 6.56
CA GLY A 72 13.08 -16.92 5.41
C GLY A 72 13.56 -17.48 4.08
N HIS A 73 13.76 -18.79 3.97
CA HIS A 73 14.12 -19.44 2.70
C HIS A 73 12.87 -19.75 1.87
N PHE A 74 13.02 -19.71 0.54
CA PHE A 74 11.97 -20.17 -0.37
C PHE A 74 11.79 -21.68 -0.27
N ILE A 75 10.58 -22.13 -0.01
CA ILE A 75 10.23 -23.55 0.07
C ILE A 75 10.32 -24.21 -1.31
N HIS A 76 9.86 -23.49 -2.35
CA HIS A 76 9.87 -24.00 -3.71
C HIS A 76 11.18 -23.70 -4.43
N THR A 77 11.60 -24.62 -5.30
CA THR A 77 12.77 -24.43 -6.16
C THR A 77 12.51 -23.40 -7.25
N ASN A 78 11.27 -23.37 -7.77
CA ASN A 78 10.79 -22.36 -8.71
C ASN A 78 9.81 -21.43 -7.97
N VAL A 79 10.03 -20.15 -8.13
CA VAL A 79 9.33 -19.06 -7.44
C VAL A 79 8.65 -18.21 -8.48
N SER A 80 7.38 -17.90 -8.25
CA SER A 80 6.64 -16.96 -9.10
C SER A 80 7.19 -15.55 -8.90
N GLY A 81 7.51 -14.89 -9.99
CA GLY A 81 8.10 -13.57 -9.95
C GLY A 81 7.96 -12.82 -11.27
N ARG A 82 8.58 -11.67 -11.33
CA ARG A 82 8.66 -10.85 -12.53
C ARG A 82 10.09 -10.37 -12.77
N TYR A 83 10.42 -10.22 -14.03
CA TYR A 83 11.63 -9.57 -14.50
C TYR A 83 11.22 -8.63 -15.63
N ARG A 84 11.36 -7.32 -15.41
CA ARG A 84 10.80 -6.30 -16.30
C ARG A 84 9.29 -6.51 -16.49
N GLU A 85 8.81 -6.61 -17.73
CA GLU A 85 7.39 -6.83 -18.06
C GLU A 85 6.99 -8.34 -18.08
N GLU A 86 7.96 -9.26 -17.96
CA GLU A 86 7.71 -10.69 -18.02
C GLU A 86 7.39 -11.24 -16.62
N THR A 87 6.22 -11.86 -16.49
CA THR A 87 5.82 -12.62 -15.30
C THR A 87 5.99 -14.11 -15.60
N SER A 88 6.82 -14.79 -14.82
CA SER A 88 7.17 -16.19 -15.02
C SER A 88 7.60 -16.85 -13.71
N GLU A 89 7.88 -18.15 -13.77
CA GLU A 89 8.55 -18.86 -12.70
C GLU A 89 10.07 -18.81 -12.88
N PHE A 90 10.76 -18.40 -11.84
CA PHE A 90 12.22 -18.31 -11.81
C PHE A 90 12.78 -19.26 -10.77
N ARG A 91 13.99 -19.76 -11.01
CA ARG A 91 14.71 -20.50 -9.97
C ARG A 91 14.99 -19.57 -8.78
N LYS A 92 14.84 -20.08 -7.55
CA LYS A 92 15.08 -19.30 -6.32
C LYS A 92 16.44 -18.60 -6.27
N SER A 93 17.48 -19.20 -6.88
CA SER A 93 18.81 -18.60 -6.97
C SER A 93 18.89 -17.32 -7.82
N ARG A 94 17.89 -17.10 -8.68
CA ARG A 94 17.84 -15.92 -9.55
C ARG A 94 17.10 -14.74 -8.90
N ILE A 95 16.32 -14.99 -7.86
CA ILE A 95 15.53 -13.93 -7.18
C ILE A 95 16.46 -12.98 -6.45
N ASP A 96 16.30 -11.69 -6.71
CA ASP A 96 17.08 -10.62 -6.10
C ASP A 96 16.33 -9.90 -4.98
N LEU A 97 15.01 -9.73 -5.18
CA LEU A 97 14.10 -8.98 -4.32
C LEU A 97 12.80 -9.76 -4.13
N MET A 98 12.05 -9.39 -3.10
CA MET A 98 10.70 -9.87 -2.87
C MET A 98 9.78 -8.71 -2.53
N ASP A 99 8.56 -8.73 -3.05
CA ASP A 99 7.53 -7.75 -2.69
C ASP A 99 7.24 -7.79 -1.18
N VAL A 100 7.04 -6.63 -0.58
CA VAL A 100 6.77 -6.52 0.87
C VAL A 100 5.39 -7.06 1.22
N SER A 101 4.38 -6.82 0.38
CA SER A 101 3.01 -7.23 0.63
C SER A 101 2.21 -7.34 -0.67
N PRO A 102 1.25 -8.28 -0.76
CA PRO A 102 0.31 -8.33 -1.89
C PRO A 102 -0.55 -7.06 -2.01
N LYS A 103 -0.69 -6.29 -0.94
CA LYS A 103 -1.47 -5.04 -0.88
C LYS A 103 -0.80 -3.86 -1.57
N MET A 104 0.42 -4.02 -2.07
CA MET A 104 1.16 -2.96 -2.78
C MET A 104 0.48 -2.46 -4.06
N VAL A 105 -0.42 -3.24 -4.63
CA VAL A 105 -1.12 -2.89 -5.88
C VAL A 105 -2.37 -2.04 -5.67
N PHE A 106 -2.78 -1.81 -4.43
CA PHE A 106 -4.01 -1.09 -4.10
C PHE A 106 -3.73 0.35 -3.67
N SER A 107 -4.57 1.28 -4.13
CA SER A 107 -4.61 2.65 -3.63
C SER A 107 -5.29 2.74 -2.26
N VAL A 108 -5.21 3.91 -1.62
CA VAL A 108 -5.88 4.14 -0.33
C VAL A 108 -7.39 3.95 -0.44
N ALA A 109 -8.04 4.49 -1.48
CA ALA A 109 -9.49 4.35 -1.67
C ALA A 109 -9.89 2.88 -1.85
N THR A 110 -9.17 2.14 -2.68
CA THR A 110 -9.41 0.71 -2.91
C THR A 110 -9.22 -0.12 -1.64
N SER A 111 -8.25 0.23 -0.80
CA SER A 111 -7.99 -0.49 0.46
C SER A 111 -9.06 -0.26 1.53
N MET A 112 -9.98 0.68 1.33
CA MET A 112 -11.13 0.91 2.20
C MET A 112 -12.40 0.16 1.77
N ILE A 113 -12.36 -0.64 0.71
CA ILE A 113 -13.47 -1.49 0.28
C ILE A 113 -13.46 -2.78 1.09
N PRO A 114 -14.47 -3.04 1.94
CA PRO A 114 -14.53 -4.28 2.69
C PRO A 114 -14.81 -5.46 1.77
N PHE A 115 -14.19 -6.61 2.07
CA PHE A 115 -14.33 -7.86 1.28
C PHE A 115 -13.94 -7.70 -0.20
N LEU A 116 -12.97 -6.86 -0.48
CA LEU A 116 -12.51 -6.59 -1.85
C LEU A 116 -12.13 -7.85 -2.62
N GLU A 117 -11.57 -8.85 -1.94
CA GLU A 117 -11.18 -10.13 -2.53
C GLU A 117 -12.33 -10.92 -3.14
N ASN A 118 -13.56 -10.63 -2.74
CA ASN A 118 -14.78 -11.26 -3.24
C ASN A 118 -15.48 -10.46 -4.35
N ASP A 119 -14.98 -9.26 -4.66
CA ASP A 119 -15.56 -8.36 -5.65
C ASP A 119 -14.93 -8.55 -7.03
N ASP A 120 -15.74 -8.40 -8.08
CA ASP A 120 -15.24 -8.28 -9.44
C ASP A 120 -14.44 -6.98 -9.62
N ALA A 121 -13.35 -7.03 -10.39
CA ALA A 121 -12.46 -5.90 -10.60
C ALA A 121 -13.17 -4.67 -11.17
N ASN A 122 -14.13 -4.85 -12.08
CA ASN A 122 -14.90 -3.74 -12.64
C ASN A 122 -15.76 -3.05 -11.59
N ARG A 123 -16.36 -3.81 -10.67
CA ARG A 123 -17.15 -3.26 -9.57
C ARG A 123 -16.31 -2.59 -8.52
N ALA A 124 -15.13 -3.11 -8.24
CA ALA A 124 -14.17 -2.48 -7.35
C ALA A 124 -13.69 -1.12 -7.90
N LEU A 125 -13.46 -1.03 -9.21
CA LEU A 125 -13.15 0.24 -9.90
C LEU A 125 -14.28 1.25 -9.74
N MET A 126 -15.51 0.86 -9.99
CA MET A 126 -16.68 1.73 -9.79
C MET A 126 -16.80 2.18 -8.34
N GLY A 127 -16.66 1.28 -7.38
CA GLY A 127 -16.70 1.58 -5.95
C GLY A 127 -15.62 2.56 -5.50
N SER A 128 -14.39 2.38 -5.96
CA SER A 128 -13.27 3.30 -5.69
C SER A 128 -13.56 4.71 -6.20
N ASN A 129 -14.12 4.82 -7.40
CA ASN A 129 -14.49 6.11 -7.98
C ASN A 129 -15.65 6.76 -7.22
N MET A 130 -16.65 5.98 -6.79
CA MET A 130 -17.78 6.48 -6.02
C MET A 130 -17.39 6.97 -4.62
N GLN A 131 -16.38 6.40 -3.98
CA GLN A 131 -15.86 6.91 -2.70
C GLN A 131 -15.39 8.36 -2.79
N ARG A 132 -14.80 8.76 -3.90
CA ARG A 132 -14.37 10.15 -4.14
C ARG A 132 -15.53 11.14 -4.34
N GLN A 133 -16.72 10.63 -4.59
CA GLN A 133 -17.96 11.41 -4.79
C GLN A 133 -18.83 11.43 -3.52
N ALA A 134 -18.34 10.89 -2.41
CA ALA A 134 -19.06 10.84 -1.16
C ALA A 134 -19.35 12.24 -0.61
N VAL A 135 -20.58 12.45 -0.15
CA VAL A 135 -21.00 13.72 0.45
C VAL A 135 -20.73 13.67 1.96
N PRO A 136 -20.01 14.66 2.53
CA PRO A 136 -19.83 14.78 3.96
C PRO A 136 -21.18 14.93 4.68
N LEU A 137 -21.41 14.14 5.71
CA LEU A 137 -22.64 14.17 6.50
C LEU A 137 -22.53 15.13 7.68
N LEU A 138 -23.62 15.78 8.05
CA LEU A 138 -23.69 16.65 9.25
C LEU A 138 -23.45 15.84 10.53
N LYS A 139 -24.00 14.64 10.61
CA LYS A 139 -23.73 13.70 11.67
C LYS A 139 -23.12 12.44 11.03
N THR A 140 -21.85 12.19 11.35
CA THR A 140 -21.13 11.03 10.87
C THR A 140 -21.26 9.87 11.85
N GLU A 141 -21.29 8.66 11.32
CA GLU A 141 -21.29 7.43 12.11
C GLU A 141 -20.15 6.52 11.68
N VAL A 142 -19.66 5.71 12.60
CA VAL A 142 -18.64 4.71 12.32
C VAL A 142 -19.27 3.59 11.48
N PRO A 143 -18.66 3.16 10.37
CA PRO A 143 -19.18 2.05 9.59
C PRO A 143 -19.19 0.78 10.40
N VAL A 144 -20.27 -0.01 10.27
CA VAL A 144 -20.42 -1.30 10.96
C VAL A 144 -19.37 -2.30 10.49
N VAL A 145 -19.05 -2.27 9.19
CA VAL A 145 -18.00 -3.08 8.57
C VAL A 145 -17.00 -2.16 7.91
N GLY A 146 -15.74 -2.30 8.28
CA GLY A 146 -14.63 -1.53 7.75
C GLY A 146 -13.39 -2.39 7.54
N THR A 147 -12.35 -1.80 6.97
CA THR A 147 -11.08 -2.48 6.68
C THR A 147 -9.96 -2.17 7.69
N GLY A 148 -10.19 -1.23 8.60
CA GLY A 148 -9.18 -0.71 9.53
C GLY A 148 -8.31 0.40 8.96
N MET A 149 -8.40 0.71 7.67
CA MET A 149 -7.67 1.81 7.02
C MET A 149 -8.31 3.17 7.24
N GLU A 150 -9.57 3.24 7.63
CA GLU A 150 -10.36 4.48 7.73
C GLU A 150 -9.71 5.49 8.68
N ALA A 151 -9.38 5.05 9.89
CA ALA A 151 -8.77 5.91 10.91
C ALA A 151 -7.38 6.41 10.49
N LYS A 152 -6.58 5.53 9.88
CA LYS A 152 -5.26 5.88 9.38
C LYS A 152 -5.35 6.86 8.22
N ALA A 153 -6.23 6.62 7.26
CA ALA A 153 -6.45 7.49 6.11
C ALA A 153 -6.92 8.89 6.55
N ALA A 154 -7.86 8.97 7.48
CA ALA A 154 -8.34 10.25 8.02
C ALA A 154 -7.24 11.02 8.74
N ARG A 155 -6.40 10.35 9.51
CA ARG A 155 -5.30 10.96 10.27
C ARG A 155 -4.18 11.44 9.34
N ASP A 156 -3.77 10.61 8.38
CA ASP A 156 -2.65 10.90 7.48
C ASP A 156 -3.03 11.88 6.36
N SER A 157 -4.32 12.06 6.07
CA SER A 157 -4.82 13.02 5.06
C SER A 157 -4.51 14.48 5.40
N GLY A 158 -4.28 14.80 6.67
CA GLY A 158 -4.07 16.18 7.14
C GLY A 158 -5.31 17.06 7.12
N VAL A 159 -6.49 16.51 6.81
CA VAL A 159 -7.77 17.25 6.86
C VAL A 159 -8.20 17.52 8.29
N CYS A 160 -7.88 16.61 9.21
CA CYS A 160 -8.18 16.75 10.63
C CYS A 160 -6.99 17.36 11.38
N ILE A 161 -7.26 18.34 12.23
CA ILE A 161 -6.28 18.86 13.17
C ILE A 161 -6.24 17.93 14.38
N ILE A 162 -5.08 17.35 14.63
CA ILE A 162 -4.87 16.38 15.72
C ILE A 162 -4.12 17.06 16.85
N ALA A 163 -4.61 16.91 18.08
CA ALA A 163 -3.93 17.42 19.25
C ALA A 163 -2.58 16.70 19.45
N HIS A 164 -1.51 17.47 19.68
CA HIS A 164 -0.18 16.93 19.93
C HIS A 164 -0.04 16.32 21.32
N HIS A 165 -0.82 16.81 22.28
CA HIS A 165 -0.78 16.40 23.67
C HIS A 165 -2.18 16.10 24.19
N ALA A 166 -2.27 15.25 25.20
CA ALA A 166 -3.51 15.02 25.92
C ALA A 166 -3.93 16.30 26.69
N GLY A 167 -5.21 16.59 26.73
CA GLY A 167 -5.73 17.78 27.40
C GLY A 167 -7.24 17.77 27.51
N THR A 168 -7.79 18.77 28.16
CA THR A 168 -9.24 18.98 28.28
C THR A 168 -9.66 20.12 27.38
N VAL A 169 -10.70 19.90 26.58
CA VAL A 169 -11.28 20.96 25.76
C VAL A 169 -12.05 21.91 26.65
N GLU A 170 -11.61 23.17 26.70
CA GLU A 170 -12.21 24.21 27.52
C GLU A 170 -13.26 25.02 26.74
N TYR A 171 -12.98 25.19 25.46
CA TYR A 171 -13.79 26.06 24.60
C TYR A 171 -13.72 25.55 23.16
N SER A 172 -14.87 25.50 22.49
CA SER A 172 -14.95 25.06 21.07
C SER A 172 -16.01 25.87 20.33
N THR A 173 -15.62 26.43 19.20
CA THR A 173 -16.50 27.14 18.25
C THR A 173 -16.28 26.60 16.84
N SER A 174 -17.01 27.16 15.88
CA SER A 174 -16.84 26.86 14.45
C SER A 174 -15.49 27.30 13.88
N LYS A 175 -14.75 28.15 14.57
CA LYS A 175 -13.48 28.72 14.09
C LYS A 175 -12.26 28.22 14.86
N GLU A 176 -12.43 27.91 16.14
CA GLU A 176 -11.33 27.54 17.03
C GLU A 176 -11.77 26.57 18.10
N THR A 177 -10.84 25.74 18.51
CA THR A 177 -10.98 24.85 19.68
C THR A 177 -9.76 25.04 20.56
N VAL A 178 -9.99 25.37 21.82
CA VAL A 178 -8.93 25.56 22.82
C VAL A 178 -8.89 24.35 23.73
N SER A 179 -7.77 23.69 23.78
CA SER A 179 -7.50 22.60 24.72
C SER A 179 -6.46 23.02 25.73
N TYR A 180 -6.74 22.77 26.99
CA TYR A 180 -5.84 23.05 28.11
C TYR A 180 -5.05 21.79 28.44
N THR A 181 -3.73 21.87 28.32
CA THR A 181 -2.82 20.83 28.73
C THR A 181 -2.24 21.20 30.09
N HIS A 182 -2.49 20.37 31.10
CA HIS A 182 -1.83 20.57 32.40
C HIS A 182 -0.34 20.26 32.28
N LEU A 183 0.45 21.13 32.82
CA LEU A 183 1.82 20.91 33.22
C LEU A 183 1.88 20.14 34.55
#